data_52dd43ce9ad2979c5acd1d65ccd5285d
#
_entry.id   52dd43ce9ad2979c5acd1d65ccd5285d
#
_cell.length_a   1.000
_cell.length_b   1.000
_cell.length_c   1.000
_cell.angle_alpha   90.00
_cell.angle_beta   90.00
_cell.angle_gamma   90.00
#
_symmetry.space_group_name_H-M   'P 1'
#
loop_
_entity.id
_entity.type
_entity.pdbx_description
1 polymer ?
#
loop_
_entity_poly.entity_id
_entity_poly.type
_entity_poly.pdbx_seq_one_letter_code
_entity_poly.pdbx_strand_id
1 'polypeptide(L)'
;MSDEEHEFGSSAPLDDEDLSLPKATIQKLIQEYLPKDLSCAKDTRHLLIDCCVEFIHLVSSEANETCEKESKKTIAPDHVVKALVDLGFEKYTHEVRDVLNDHRQHQKERERKASRFELSGLTEEELQRQQEELFAASKARFDAAN
;
A
#
# COMPACT_ATOMS: atom_id res chain seq x y z
N MET A 1 42.26 0.55 -21.20
CA MET A 1 40.98 -0.21 -21.26
C MET A 1 40.77 -0.75 -19.87
N SER A 2 39.98 -0.02 -19.10
CA SER A 2 39.72 -0.37 -17.71
C SER A 2 38.28 -0.88 -17.68
N ASP A 3 38.14 -2.17 -17.40
CA ASP A 3 36.89 -2.82 -17.13
C ASP A 3 36.45 -2.40 -15.72
N GLU A 4 35.47 -1.54 -15.63
CA GLU A 4 34.72 -1.31 -14.39
C GLU A 4 33.64 -2.38 -14.26
N GLU A 5 33.97 -3.45 -13.56
CA GLU A 5 33.00 -4.41 -13.08
C GLU A 5 32.14 -3.71 -12.02
N HIS A 6 30.89 -3.41 -12.39
CA HIS A 6 29.85 -3.06 -11.44
C HIS A 6 29.55 -4.30 -10.58
N GLU A 7 30.12 -4.34 -9.39
CA GLU A 7 29.66 -5.23 -8.31
C GLU A 7 28.17 -4.99 -8.04
N PHE A 8 27.39 -5.94 -8.49
CA PHE A 8 25.98 -6.06 -8.10
C PHE A 8 25.97 -6.40 -6.61
N GLY A 9 25.59 -5.41 -5.80
CA GLY A 9 25.57 -5.51 -4.35
C GLY A 9 24.85 -6.77 -3.89
N SER A 10 25.61 -7.58 -3.18
CA SER A 10 25.13 -8.73 -2.42
C SER A 10 24.03 -8.26 -1.46
N SER A 11 22.77 -8.59 -1.77
CA SER A 11 21.68 -8.50 -0.81
C SER A 11 22.03 -9.39 0.37
N ALA A 12 22.34 -8.79 1.51
CA ALA A 12 22.40 -9.53 2.77
C ALA A 12 21.08 -10.29 2.94
N PRO A 13 21.09 -11.53 3.45
CA PRO A 13 19.87 -12.24 3.75
C PRO A 13 19.04 -11.38 4.72
N LEU A 14 17.78 -11.12 4.36
CA LEU A 14 16.84 -10.40 5.21
C LEU A 14 16.68 -11.22 6.50
N ASP A 15 16.91 -10.60 7.65
CA ASP A 15 16.66 -11.21 8.94
C ASP A 15 15.16 -11.58 9.03
N ASP A 16 14.85 -12.69 9.69
CA ASP A 16 13.44 -13.13 9.89
C ASP A 16 12.54 -12.05 10.53
N GLU A 17 13.14 -11.10 11.26
CA GLU A 17 12.43 -9.95 11.80
C GLU A 17 12.00 -8.94 10.71
N ASP A 18 12.76 -8.81 9.63
CA ASP A 18 12.46 -7.91 8.50
C ASP A 18 11.29 -8.43 7.64
N LEU A 19 11.02 -9.73 7.69
CA LEU A 19 9.88 -10.34 7.00
C LEU A 19 8.58 -10.29 7.80
N SER A 20 8.62 -9.78 9.03
CA SER A 20 7.45 -9.67 9.91
C SER A 20 6.62 -8.43 9.58
N LEU A 21 5.29 -8.56 9.67
CA LEU A 21 4.38 -7.42 9.58
C LEU A 21 4.55 -6.49 10.79
N PRO A 22 4.35 -5.16 10.62
CA PRO A 22 4.39 -4.20 11.72
C PRO A 22 3.40 -4.55 12.83
N LYS A 23 3.90 -4.92 14.00
CA LYS A 23 3.08 -5.37 15.15
C LYS A 23 2.01 -4.35 15.55
N ALA A 24 2.34 -3.06 15.49
CA ALA A 24 1.40 -1.98 15.82
C ALA A 24 0.23 -1.90 14.83
N THR A 25 0.47 -2.13 13.53
CA THR A 25 -0.57 -2.14 12.49
C THR A 25 -1.54 -3.29 12.70
N ILE A 26 -1.03 -4.50 12.94
CA ILE A 26 -1.88 -5.67 13.20
C ILE A 26 -2.65 -5.50 14.51
N GLN A 27 -2.04 -4.96 15.55
CA GLN A 27 -2.74 -4.67 16.79
C GLN A 27 -3.90 -3.70 16.60
N LYS A 28 -3.71 -2.67 15.79
CA LYS A 28 -4.76 -1.70 15.45
C LYS A 28 -5.91 -2.38 14.71
N LEU A 29 -5.61 -3.20 13.70
CA LEU A 29 -6.62 -3.96 12.96
C LEU A 29 -7.41 -4.88 13.88
N ILE A 30 -6.74 -5.63 14.76
CA ILE A 30 -7.41 -6.51 15.73
C ILE A 30 -8.37 -5.70 16.60
N GLN A 31 -7.96 -4.52 17.08
CA GLN A 31 -8.82 -3.66 17.90
C GLN A 31 -10.02 -3.09 17.15
N GLU A 32 -9.89 -2.84 15.84
CA GLU A 32 -11.00 -2.37 15.00
C GLU A 32 -12.07 -3.45 14.77
N TYR A 33 -11.66 -4.73 14.71
CA TYR A 33 -12.57 -5.84 14.46
C TYR A 33 -13.14 -6.49 15.74
N LEU A 34 -12.47 -6.32 16.88
CA LEU A 34 -12.96 -6.86 18.14
C LEU A 34 -14.03 -5.96 18.77
N PRO A 35 -15.05 -6.54 19.40
CA PRO A 35 -15.93 -5.79 20.30
C PRO A 35 -15.16 -5.08 21.40
N LYS A 36 -15.63 -3.92 21.84
CA LYS A 36 -14.90 -3.05 22.80
C LYS A 36 -14.69 -3.68 24.18
N ASP A 37 -15.46 -4.68 24.51
CA ASP A 37 -15.43 -5.45 25.78
C ASP A 37 -14.47 -6.65 25.72
N LEU A 38 -13.91 -6.94 24.52
CA LEU A 38 -12.98 -8.03 24.35
C LEU A 38 -11.54 -7.51 24.16
N SER A 39 -10.60 -8.26 24.70
CA SER A 39 -9.18 -8.04 24.50
C SER A 39 -8.49 -9.27 23.93
N CYS A 40 -7.46 -9.04 23.13
CA CYS A 40 -6.67 -10.10 22.52
C CYS A 40 -5.39 -10.33 23.34
N ALA A 41 -5.15 -11.56 23.79
CA ALA A 41 -3.92 -11.94 24.49
C ALA A 41 -2.68 -11.73 23.62
N LYS A 42 -1.52 -11.49 24.25
CA LYS A 42 -0.26 -11.26 23.53
C LYS A 42 0.11 -12.40 22.62
N ASP A 43 0.01 -13.65 23.08
CA ASP A 43 0.34 -14.82 22.29
C ASP A 43 -0.60 -15.01 21.10
N THR A 44 -1.89 -14.72 21.30
CA THR A 44 -2.89 -14.73 20.21
C THR A 44 -2.55 -13.70 19.16
N ARG A 45 -2.09 -12.50 19.54
CA ARG A 45 -1.65 -11.48 18.57
C ARG A 45 -0.45 -11.92 17.76
N HIS A 46 0.53 -12.57 18.40
CA HIS A 46 1.69 -13.11 17.69
C HIS A 46 1.25 -14.17 16.68
N LEU A 47 0.41 -15.11 17.11
CA LEU A 47 -0.14 -16.14 16.21
C LEU A 47 -0.89 -15.52 15.02
N LEU A 48 -1.68 -14.47 15.23
CA LEU A 48 -2.38 -13.77 14.14
C LEU A 48 -1.42 -13.08 13.17
N ILE A 49 -0.31 -12.52 13.66
CA ILE A 49 0.74 -11.95 12.80
C ILE A 49 1.34 -13.06 11.92
N ASP A 50 1.71 -14.18 12.51
CA ASP A 50 2.27 -15.32 11.78
C ASP A 50 1.28 -15.83 10.72
N CYS A 51 0.00 -15.97 11.07
CA CYS A 51 -1.05 -16.33 10.12
C CYS A 51 -1.16 -15.34 8.95
N CYS A 52 -1.04 -14.04 9.21
CA CYS A 52 -1.07 -13.03 8.15
C CYS A 52 0.15 -13.15 7.22
N VAL A 53 1.34 -13.38 7.77
CA VAL A 53 2.57 -13.59 7.00
C VAL A 53 2.43 -14.81 6.10
N GLU A 54 2.02 -15.95 6.66
CA GLU A 54 1.80 -17.18 5.90
C GLU A 54 0.74 -17.03 4.81
N PHE A 55 -0.34 -16.30 5.08
CA PHE A 55 -1.36 -16.01 4.07
C PHE A 55 -0.81 -15.16 2.92
N ILE A 56 0.01 -14.16 3.22
CA ILE A 56 0.67 -13.33 2.19
C ILE A 56 1.61 -14.19 1.35
N HIS A 57 2.41 -15.06 1.97
CA HIS A 57 3.29 -15.98 1.27
C HIS A 57 2.51 -16.90 0.32
N LEU A 58 1.43 -17.50 0.80
CA LEU A 58 0.59 -18.39 0.02
C LEU A 58 0.02 -17.68 -1.22
N VAL A 59 -0.60 -16.53 -1.04
CA VAL A 59 -1.20 -15.76 -2.14
C VAL A 59 -0.14 -15.25 -3.12
N SER A 60 1.00 -14.77 -2.61
CA SER A 60 2.09 -14.26 -3.45
C SER A 60 2.73 -15.37 -4.27
N SER A 61 2.91 -16.55 -3.71
CA SER A 61 3.46 -17.71 -4.41
C SER A 61 2.56 -18.13 -5.57
N GLU A 62 1.25 -18.27 -5.33
CA GLU A 62 0.28 -18.62 -6.36
C GLU A 62 0.16 -17.53 -7.45
N ALA A 63 0.20 -16.25 -7.03
CA ALA A 63 0.20 -15.13 -7.98
C ALA A 63 1.47 -15.12 -8.85
N ASN A 64 2.63 -15.50 -8.29
CA ASN A 64 3.87 -15.66 -9.03
C ASN A 64 3.77 -16.78 -10.07
N GLU A 65 3.24 -17.95 -9.70
CA GLU A 65 3.04 -19.04 -10.65
C GLU A 65 2.13 -18.62 -11.81
N THR A 66 1.06 -17.90 -11.51
CA THR A 66 0.16 -17.36 -12.53
C THR A 66 0.88 -16.38 -13.47
N CYS A 67 1.71 -15.50 -12.90
CA CYS A 67 2.53 -14.53 -13.62
C CYS A 67 3.53 -15.23 -14.56
N GLU A 68 4.20 -16.29 -14.10
CA GLU A 68 5.14 -17.10 -14.88
C GLU A 68 4.45 -17.84 -16.01
N LYS A 69 3.28 -18.44 -15.76
CA LYS A 69 2.46 -19.10 -16.80
C LYS A 69 2.07 -18.13 -17.93
N GLU A 70 1.89 -16.86 -17.61
CA GLU A 70 1.64 -15.78 -18.58
C GLU A 70 2.92 -15.20 -19.21
N SER A 71 4.10 -15.75 -18.89
CA SER A 71 5.42 -15.26 -19.36
C SER A 71 5.69 -13.79 -18.99
N LYS A 72 5.12 -13.31 -17.88
CA LYS A 72 5.30 -11.98 -17.36
C LYS A 72 6.38 -11.96 -16.27
N LYS A 73 7.03 -10.83 -16.09
CA LYS A 73 8.11 -10.65 -15.08
C LYS A 73 7.65 -9.83 -13.86
N THR A 74 6.41 -9.36 -13.86
CA THR A 74 5.87 -8.51 -12.79
C THR A 74 4.48 -9.01 -12.41
N ILE A 75 4.29 -9.28 -11.13
CA ILE A 75 3.00 -9.68 -10.60
C ILE A 75 2.06 -8.47 -10.65
N ALA A 76 0.98 -8.60 -11.40
CA ALA A 76 -0.08 -7.60 -11.51
C ALA A 76 -1.23 -7.91 -10.54
N PRO A 77 -2.11 -6.94 -10.22
CA PRO A 77 -3.26 -7.18 -9.36
C PRO A 77 -4.17 -8.32 -9.83
N ASP A 78 -4.32 -8.50 -11.13
CA ASP A 78 -5.14 -9.57 -11.68
C ASP A 78 -4.56 -10.97 -11.38
N HIS A 79 -3.23 -11.11 -11.24
CA HIS A 79 -2.60 -12.37 -10.81
C HIS A 79 -2.98 -12.69 -9.35
N VAL A 80 -3.06 -11.68 -8.49
CA VAL A 80 -3.50 -11.84 -7.09
C VAL A 80 -4.96 -12.27 -7.02
N VAL A 81 -5.83 -11.65 -7.83
CA VAL A 81 -7.25 -12.04 -7.89
C VAL A 81 -7.41 -13.48 -8.38
N LYS A 82 -6.66 -13.91 -9.40
CA LYS A 82 -6.66 -15.30 -9.86
C LYS A 82 -6.14 -16.25 -8.77
N ALA A 83 -5.05 -15.90 -8.11
CA ALA A 83 -4.49 -16.69 -7.00
C ALA A 83 -5.53 -16.93 -5.90
N LEU A 84 -6.32 -15.92 -5.53
CA LEU A 84 -7.38 -16.06 -4.54
C LEU A 84 -8.47 -17.06 -5.00
N VAL A 85 -8.81 -17.08 -6.28
CA VAL A 85 -9.75 -18.06 -6.84
C VAL A 85 -9.17 -19.47 -6.79
N ASP A 86 -7.93 -19.63 -7.27
CA ASP A 86 -7.25 -20.93 -7.36
C ASP A 86 -7.01 -21.55 -5.99
N LEU A 87 -6.77 -20.73 -4.97
CA LEU A 87 -6.62 -21.13 -3.58
C LEU A 87 -7.96 -21.36 -2.83
N GLY A 88 -9.10 -21.16 -3.49
CA GLY A 88 -10.42 -21.36 -2.89
C GLY A 88 -10.93 -20.18 -2.05
N PHE A 89 -10.32 -19.01 -2.17
CA PHE A 89 -10.75 -17.77 -1.51
C PHE A 89 -11.62 -16.89 -2.41
N GLU A 90 -12.40 -17.48 -3.29
CA GLU A 90 -13.22 -16.81 -4.28
C GLU A 90 -14.18 -15.76 -3.68
N LYS A 91 -14.69 -16.00 -2.47
CA LYS A 91 -15.57 -15.08 -1.76
C LYS A 91 -14.96 -13.69 -1.49
N TYR A 92 -13.63 -13.57 -1.44
CA TYR A 92 -12.93 -12.29 -1.23
C TYR A 92 -12.70 -11.51 -2.52
N THR A 93 -12.86 -12.11 -3.69
CA THR A 93 -12.48 -11.49 -4.96
C THR A 93 -13.30 -10.26 -5.31
N HIS A 94 -14.56 -10.21 -4.89
CA HIS A 94 -15.42 -9.04 -5.11
C HIS A 94 -14.87 -7.82 -4.37
N GLU A 95 -14.66 -7.94 -3.06
CA GLU A 95 -14.13 -6.86 -2.22
C GLU A 95 -12.74 -6.40 -2.68
N VAL A 96 -11.87 -7.34 -3.05
CA VAL A 96 -10.54 -7.05 -3.56
C VAL A 96 -10.59 -6.26 -4.87
N ARG A 97 -11.52 -6.60 -5.78
CA ARG A 97 -11.72 -5.85 -7.03
C ARG A 97 -12.26 -4.44 -6.79
N ASP A 98 -13.15 -4.28 -5.83
CA ASP A 98 -13.70 -2.96 -5.47
C ASP A 98 -12.57 -2.05 -4.95
N VAL A 99 -11.76 -2.54 -4.00
CA VAL A 99 -10.58 -1.82 -3.51
C VAL A 99 -9.59 -1.50 -4.65
N LEU A 100 -9.35 -2.41 -5.57
CA LEU A 100 -8.50 -2.18 -6.74
C LEU A 100 -9.04 -1.08 -7.63
N ASN A 101 -10.34 -1.05 -7.88
CA ASN A 101 -10.98 -0.02 -8.70
C ASN A 101 -10.88 1.36 -8.04
N ASP A 102 -11.14 1.44 -6.73
CA ASP A 102 -10.99 2.67 -5.96
C ASP A 102 -9.56 3.18 -5.99
N HIS A 103 -8.58 2.29 -5.81
CA HIS A 103 -7.16 2.65 -5.90
C HIS A 103 -6.81 3.20 -7.30
N ARG A 104 -7.27 2.57 -8.36
CA ARG A 104 -7.06 3.03 -9.75
C ARG A 104 -7.68 4.41 -9.99
N GLN A 105 -8.84 4.68 -9.43
CA GLN A 105 -9.48 6.00 -9.54
C GLN A 105 -8.67 7.06 -8.80
N HIS A 106 -8.27 6.80 -7.56
CA HIS A 106 -7.43 7.71 -6.79
C HIS A 106 -6.08 7.98 -7.46
N GLN A 107 -5.47 6.97 -8.07
CA GLN A 107 -4.22 7.13 -8.81
C GLN A 107 -4.41 8.06 -10.01
N LYS A 108 -5.45 7.86 -10.82
CA LYS A 108 -5.79 8.74 -11.95
C LYS A 108 -6.04 10.19 -11.51
N GLU A 109 -6.70 10.38 -10.38
CA GLU A 109 -6.93 11.72 -9.84
C GLU A 109 -5.62 12.39 -9.40
N ARG A 110 -4.71 11.65 -8.79
CA ARG A 110 -3.37 12.14 -8.43
C ARG A 110 -2.58 12.54 -9.67
N GLU A 111 -2.56 11.70 -10.69
CA GLU A 111 -1.88 11.97 -11.97
C GLU A 111 -2.48 13.21 -12.65
N ARG A 112 -3.81 13.34 -12.67
CA ARG A 112 -4.48 14.54 -13.20
C ARG A 112 -4.12 15.80 -12.41
N LYS A 113 -4.03 15.72 -11.08
CA LYS A 113 -3.63 16.86 -10.24
C LYS A 113 -2.17 17.22 -10.48
N ALA A 114 -1.26 16.24 -10.56
CA ALA A 114 0.16 16.45 -10.85
C ALA A 114 0.33 17.07 -12.25
N SER A 115 -0.30 16.51 -13.29
CA SER A 115 -0.25 17.06 -14.65
C SER A 115 -0.83 18.47 -14.75
N ARG A 116 -1.91 18.74 -14.02
CA ARG A 116 -2.50 20.10 -13.98
C ARG A 116 -1.58 21.09 -13.29
N PHE A 117 -0.81 20.63 -12.31
CA PHE A 117 0.18 21.41 -11.63
C PHE A 117 1.37 21.75 -12.56
N GLU A 118 1.91 20.77 -13.28
CA GLU A 118 2.96 20.97 -14.27
C GLU A 118 2.53 21.90 -15.41
N LEU A 119 1.29 21.75 -15.88
CA LEU A 119 0.70 22.62 -16.92
C LEU A 119 0.42 24.04 -16.44
N SER A 120 0.32 24.30 -15.13
CA SER A 120 0.09 25.64 -14.59
C SER A 120 1.26 26.59 -14.80
N GLY A 121 2.46 26.05 -15.07
CA GLY A 121 3.68 26.83 -15.28
C GLY A 121 4.10 27.69 -14.10
N LEU A 122 3.48 27.49 -12.94
CA LEU A 122 3.80 28.21 -11.71
C LEU A 122 5.12 27.71 -11.13
N THR A 123 5.98 28.63 -10.73
CA THR A 123 7.20 28.28 -10.00
C THR A 123 6.86 27.80 -8.59
N GLU A 124 7.78 27.05 -7.99
CA GLU A 124 7.63 26.57 -6.62
C GLU A 124 7.39 27.71 -5.62
N GLU A 125 8.05 28.84 -5.82
CA GLU A 125 7.87 30.07 -5.02
C GLU A 125 6.47 30.68 -5.17
N GLU A 126 5.92 30.70 -6.38
CA GLU A 126 4.56 31.20 -6.64
C GLU A 126 3.50 30.31 -6.01
N LEU A 127 3.71 29.02 -6.02
CA LEU A 127 2.84 28.04 -5.37
C LEU A 127 2.86 28.16 -3.86
N GLN A 128 4.02 28.30 -3.27
CA GLN A 128 4.18 28.50 -1.83
C GLN A 128 3.46 29.79 -1.41
N ARG A 129 3.62 30.87 -2.16
CA ARG A 129 2.91 32.14 -1.91
C ARG A 129 1.39 32.00 -2.00
N GLN A 130 0.87 31.32 -3.02
CA GLN A 130 -0.56 31.05 -3.14
C GLN A 130 -1.09 30.19 -1.99
N GLN A 131 -0.32 29.19 -1.57
CA GLN A 131 -0.66 28.35 -0.43
C GLN A 131 -0.72 29.17 0.86
N GLU A 132 0.25 30.03 1.12
CA GLU A 132 0.28 30.93 2.27
C GLU A 132 -0.92 31.90 2.27
N GLU A 133 -1.26 32.49 1.12
CA GLU A 133 -2.43 33.33 0.96
C GLU A 133 -3.74 32.60 1.27
N LEU A 134 -3.89 31.35 0.76
CA LEU A 134 -5.06 30.53 1.03
C LEU A 134 -5.17 30.15 2.52
N PHE A 135 -4.08 29.82 3.17
CA PHE A 135 -4.07 29.55 4.60
C PHE A 135 -4.39 30.78 5.43
N ALA A 136 -3.83 31.94 5.08
CA ALA A 136 -4.14 33.22 5.73
C ALA A 136 -5.61 33.60 5.58
N ALA A 137 -6.17 33.45 4.38
CA ALA A 137 -7.59 33.70 4.11
C ALA A 137 -8.51 32.74 4.87
N SER A 138 -8.14 31.47 4.94
CA SER A 138 -8.89 30.45 5.68
C SER A 138 -8.87 30.75 7.20
N LYS A 139 -7.72 31.11 7.73
CA LYS A 139 -7.57 31.49 9.13
C LYS A 139 -8.39 32.74 9.48
N ALA A 140 -8.33 33.77 8.63
CA ALA A 140 -9.10 34.99 8.83
C ALA A 140 -10.63 34.74 8.83
N ARG A 141 -11.11 33.80 7.96
CA ARG A 141 -12.53 33.41 7.97
C ARG A 141 -12.91 32.63 9.23
N PHE A 142 -12.02 31.78 9.72
CA PHE A 142 -12.24 31.04 10.96
C PHE A 142 -12.31 31.97 12.17
N ASP A 143 -11.37 32.93 12.25
CA ASP A 143 -11.30 33.91 13.34
C ASP A 143 -12.49 34.88 13.32
N ALA A 144 -13.04 35.18 12.15
CA ALA A 144 -14.23 36.03 12.00
C ALA A 144 -15.56 35.33 12.30
N ALA A 145 -15.58 34.01 12.30
CA ALA A 145 -16.76 33.18 12.57
C ALA A 145 -16.90 32.78 14.07
N ASN A 146 -15.90 33.08 14.90
CA ASN A 146 -15.88 32.84 16.36
C ASN A 146 -15.93 34.16 17.13
#